data_c5a94a9a7411e5af95d6d94a1117a7a4
#
_entry.id   c5a94a9a7411e5af95d6d94a1117a7a4
#
_cell.length_a   1.000
_cell.length_b   1.000
_cell.length_c   1.000
_cell.angle_alpha   90.00
_cell.angle_beta   90.00
_cell.angle_gamma   90.00
#
_symmetry.space_group_name_H-M   'P 1'
#
loop_
_entity.id
_entity.type
_entity.pdbx_description
1 polymer ?
#
loop_
_entity_poly.entity_id
_entity_poly.type
_entity_poly.pdbx_seq_one_letter_code
_entity_poly.pdbx_strand_id
1 'polypeptide(L)'
;VYDKPMIYYPLSTLMLAGIRDVLIITTPHDRDAFERLLGDGSAWGMAIQYATQASPDGLAQAFLIGADFLDGAPAALVLGDNLFHGHDLIPQLMNSNEQQQGATVFAYPVSDPERYGVAEFDAQGKVLSLEEKPTHPKSRYAVTGLYFYDHTVVERARKVEPSPRGELEITDLNAMYLNEGQLRVELMGRGMAWLDTGTCDSLNDAASYIRTLEHRQGLKVGCPEEVAWRQGWIDNEQLNRLAQPLKKSGYGTYLLQMLEESVSDHAALQTSLEVSA
;
A
#
# COMPACT_ATOMS: atom_id res chain seq x y z
N VAL A 1 -7.24 -4.69 11.68
CA VAL A 1 -8.50 -4.83 10.93
C VAL A 1 -8.79 -6.31 10.79
N TYR A 2 -9.95 -6.75 11.26
CA TYR A 2 -10.43 -8.12 11.35
C TYR A 2 -9.47 -9.02 12.17
N ASP A 3 -8.59 -9.81 11.55
CA ASP A 3 -7.77 -10.83 12.21
C ASP A 3 -6.27 -10.50 12.27
N LYS A 4 -5.87 -9.30 11.81
CA LYS A 4 -4.46 -8.89 11.77
C LYS A 4 -4.26 -7.38 11.98
N PRO A 5 -3.04 -6.92 12.31
CA PRO A 5 -2.71 -5.49 12.45
C PRO A 5 -3.01 -4.70 11.17
N MET A 6 -3.48 -3.45 11.31
CA MET A 6 -3.78 -2.59 10.16
C MET A 6 -2.59 -2.40 9.23
N ILE A 7 -1.40 -2.23 9.79
CA ILE A 7 -0.18 -1.99 9.00
C ILE A 7 0.16 -3.13 8.01
N TYR A 8 -0.35 -4.34 8.21
CA TYR A 8 -0.12 -5.46 7.30
C TYR A 8 -0.74 -5.21 5.91
N TYR A 9 -1.84 -4.46 5.82
CA TYR A 9 -2.50 -4.16 4.56
C TYR A 9 -1.68 -3.20 3.68
N PRO A 10 -1.30 -2.00 4.13
CA PRO A 10 -0.44 -1.12 3.34
C PRO A 10 0.95 -1.71 3.10
N LEU A 11 1.54 -2.43 4.06
CA LEU A 11 2.81 -3.12 3.86
C LEU A 11 2.70 -4.16 2.74
N SER A 12 1.66 -5.02 2.77
CA SER A 12 1.42 -5.99 1.69
C SER A 12 1.19 -5.31 0.35
N THR A 13 0.58 -4.12 0.31
CA THR A 13 0.41 -3.35 -0.93
C THR A 13 1.76 -2.96 -1.54
N LEU A 14 2.72 -2.46 -0.73
CA LEU A 14 4.08 -2.20 -1.20
C LEU A 14 4.81 -3.48 -1.63
N MET A 15 4.65 -4.56 -0.87
CA MET A 15 5.23 -5.87 -1.22
C MET A 15 4.70 -6.38 -2.56
N LEU A 16 3.39 -6.25 -2.83
CA LEU A 16 2.77 -6.62 -4.11
C LEU A 16 3.30 -5.79 -5.29
N ALA A 17 3.75 -4.56 -5.04
CA ALA A 17 4.48 -3.75 -6.01
C ALA A 17 5.94 -4.20 -6.22
N GLY A 18 6.43 -5.19 -5.48
CA GLY A 18 7.81 -5.66 -5.53
C GLY A 18 8.78 -4.87 -4.65
N ILE A 19 8.30 -3.97 -3.79
CA ILE A 19 9.13 -3.11 -2.93
C ILE A 19 9.55 -3.88 -1.69
N ARG A 20 10.86 -3.92 -1.41
CA ARG A 20 11.46 -4.65 -0.29
C ARG A 20 12.11 -3.75 0.76
N ASP A 21 12.54 -2.56 0.37
CA ASP A 21 13.14 -1.57 1.26
C ASP A 21 12.05 -0.60 1.70
N VAL A 22 11.74 -0.56 2.99
CA VAL A 22 10.60 0.20 3.53
C VAL A 22 11.04 1.03 4.73
N LEU A 23 10.66 2.31 4.74
CA LEU A 23 10.78 3.18 5.90
C LEU A 23 9.40 3.37 6.54
N ILE A 24 9.25 2.94 7.78
CA ILE A 24 8.05 3.20 8.58
C ILE A 24 8.24 4.54 9.30
N ILE A 25 7.43 5.53 8.91
CA ILE A 25 7.39 6.83 9.58
C ILE A 25 6.18 6.85 10.51
N THR A 26 6.42 7.08 11.79
CA THR A 26 5.38 7.02 12.82
C THR A 26 5.61 8.09 13.89
N THR A 27 4.71 8.18 14.87
CA THR A 27 4.92 9.07 16.02
C THR A 27 6.06 8.53 16.91
N PRO A 28 6.75 9.39 17.67
CA PRO A 28 7.74 8.92 18.63
C PRO A 28 7.17 7.93 19.66
N HIS A 29 5.88 8.09 20.01
CA HIS A 29 5.19 7.22 20.98
C HIS A 29 4.97 5.79 20.46
N ASP A 30 4.66 5.63 19.17
CA ASP A 30 4.25 4.35 18.61
C ASP A 30 5.41 3.56 17.99
N ARG A 31 6.56 4.19 17.80
CA ARG A 31 7.74 3.61 17.14
C ARG A 31 8.10 2.24 17.69
N ASP A 32 8.25 2.11 19.00
CA ASP A 32 8.65 0.85 19.64
C ASP A 32 7.62 -0.28 19.43
N ALA A 33 6.33 0.07 19.28
CA ALA A 33 5.28 -0.90 19.00
C ALA A 33 5.40 -1.46 17.58
N PHE A 34 5.68 -0.60 16.58
CA PHE A 34 5.94 -1.03 15.21
C PHE A 34 7.23 -1.82 15.08
N GLU A 35 8.31 -1.40 15.73
CA GLU A 35 9.58 -2.15 15.74
C GLU A 35 9.43 -3.54 16.34
N ARG A 36 8.67 -3.71 17.43
CA ARG A 36 8.37 -5.02 18.01
C ARG A 36 7.49 -5.89 17.12
N LEU A 37 6.56 -5.29 16.37
CA LEU A 37 5.62 -6.01 15.51
C LEU A 37 6.27 -6.51 14.22
N LEU A 38 7.05 -5.64 13.55
CA LEU A 38 7.53 -5.87 12.19
C LEU A 38 9.01 -6.27 12.14
N GLY A 39 9.77 -6.00 13.23
CA GLY A 39 11.20 -6.23 13.28
C GLY A 39 11.97 -5.43 12.24
N ASP A 40 13.03 -5.97 11.71
CA ASP A 40 13.83 -5.40 10.62
C ASP A 40 13.38 -5.84 9.21
N GLY A 41 12.27 -6.59 9.12
CA GLY A 41 11.74 -7.11 7.87
C GLY A 41 12.41 -8.39 7.36
N SER A 42 13.53 -8.80 7.91
CA SER A 42 14.30 -9.98 7.46
C SER A 42 13.47 -11.26 7.49
N ALA A 43 12.49 -11.37 8.40
CA ALA A 43 11.56 -12.48 8.48
C ALA A 43 10.76 -12.70 7.19
N TRP A 44 10.52 -11.64 6.43
CA TRP A 44 9.82 -11.63 5.13
C TRP A 44 10.75 -11.38 3.93
N GLY A 45 12.08 -11.42 4.13
CA GLY A 45 13.04 -11.11 3.08
C GLY A 45 13.03 -9.64 2.64
N MET A 46 12.64 -8.74 3.54
CA MET A 46 12.62 -7.29 3.38
C MET A 46 13.68 -6.61 4.25
N ALA A 47 13.89 -5.31 4.04
CA ALA A 47 14.61 -4.40 4.93
C ALA A 47 13.65 -3.30 5.41
N ILE A 48 13.36 -3.26 6.71
CA ILE A 48 12.48 -2.26 7.30
C ILE A 48 13.30 -1.36 8.23
N GLN A 49 13.20 -0.06 8.00
CA GLN A 49 13.76 0.98 8.86
C GLN A 49 12.65 1.83 9.47
N TYR A 50 12.99 2.59 10.51
CA TYR A 50 12.02 3.36 11.27
C TYR A 50 12.48 4.80 11.46
N ALA A 51 11.58 5.74 11.21
CA ALA A 51 11.76 7.16 11.49
C ALA A 51 10.56 7.71 12.25
N THR A 52 10.72 8.90 12.83
CA THR A 52 9.65 9.54 13.58
C THR A 52 9.29 10.89 12.97
N GLN A 53 7.99 11.15 12.90
CA GLN A 53 7.40 12.45 12.66
C GLN A 53 6.83 12.97 13.99
N ALA A 54 7.43 14.01 14.55
CA ALA A 54 7.10 14.48 15.89
C ALA A 54 5.73 15.21 15.96
N SER A 55 5.33 15.84 14.86
CA SER A 55 4.06 16.57 14.70
C SER A 55 3.44 16.27 13.33
N PRO A 56 2.11 16.38 13.19
CA PRO A 56 1.41 16.09 11.94
C PRO A 56 1.54 17.27 10.94
N ASP A 57 2.77 17.54 10.51
CA ASP A 57 3.09 18.70 9.65
C ASP A 57 2.79 18.44 8.16
N GLY A 58 2.04 17.40 7.85
CA GLY A 58 1.59 17.05 6.51
C GLY A 58 2.33 15.86 5.89
N LEU A 59 1.71 15.26 4.86
CA LEU A 59 2.20 14.03 4.25
C LEU A 59 3.46 14.24 3.40
N ALA A 60 3.62 15.40 2.76
CA ALA A 60 4.82 15.67 1.97
C ALA A 60 6.09 15.72 2.82
N GLN A 61 5.99 15.98 4.14
CA GLN A 61 7.11 15.91 5.07
C GLN A 61 7.75 14.52 5.13
N ALA A 62 7.01 13.45 4.82
CA ALA A 62 7.55 12.09 4.80
C ALA A 62 8.78 11.97 3.90
N PHE A 63 8.81 12.66 2.75
CA PHE A 63 9.95 12.67 1.84
C PHE A 63 11.17 13.45 2.37
N LEU A 64 10.93 14.44 3.22
CA LEU A 64 12.00 15.17 3.90
C LEU A 64 12.62 14.33 5.02
N ILE A 65 11.79 13.63 5.79
CA ILE A 65 12.21 12.69 6.83
C ILE A 65 12.95 11.50 6.21
N GLY A 66 12.46 10.98 5.09
CA GLY A 66 13.01 9.83 4.39
C GLY A 66 14.11 10.16 3.39
N ALA A 67 14.61 11.41 3.32
CA ALA A 67 15.56 11.83 2.27
C ALA A 67 16.83 10.99 2.24
N ASP A 68 17.42 10.71 3.40
CA ASP A 68 18.65 9.89 3.51
C ASP A 68 18.37 8.41 3.18
N PHE A 69 17.17 7.90 3.55
CA PHE A 69 16.73 6.54 3.20
C PHE A 69 16.55 6.37 1.69
N LEU A 70 15.96 7.37 1.03
CA LEU A 70 15.72 7.35 -0.41
C LEU A 70 17.01 7.51 -1.22
N ASP A 71 17.98 8.26 -0.74
CA ASP A 71 19.29 8.51 -1.40
C ASP A 71 19.15 8.80 -2.91
N GLY A 72 18.13 9.61 -3.28
CA GLY A 72 17.86 9.97 -4.67
C GLY A 72 17.20 8.87 -5.52
N ALA A 73 16.71 7.78 -4.91
CA ALA A 73 15.93 6.78 -5.61
C ALA A 73 14.47 7.20 -5.81
N PRO A 74 13.74 6.61 -6.76
CA PRO A 74 12.27 6.68 -6.82
C PRO A 74 11.63 6.16 -5.54
N ALA A 75 10.44 6.67 -5.21
CA ALA A 75 9.76 6.34 -3.97
C ALA A 75 8.29 5.97 -4.19
N ALA A 76 7.79 5.03 -3.40
CA ALA A 76 6.35 4.85 -3.18
C ALA A 76 5.99 5.29 -1.77
N LEU A 77 4.82 5.90 -1.60
CA LEU A 77 4.24 6.25 -0.30
C LEU A 77 2.86 5.61 -0.20
N VAL A 78 2.61 4.91 0.91
CA VAL A 78 1.28 4.42 1.26
C VAL A 78 0.92 4.87 2.67
N LEU A 79 -0.32 5.29 2.87
CA LEU A 79 -0.82 5.68 4.18
C LEU A 79 -1.11 4.45 5.03
N GLY A 80 -0.73 4.50 6.32
CA GLY A 80 -0.80 3.39 7.25
C GLY A 80 -2.23 2.91 7.60
N ASP A 81 -3.23 3.72 7.28
CA ASP A 81 -4.66 3.45 7.48
C ASP A 81 -5.42 3.08 6.20
N ASN A 82 -4.72 2.93 5.08
CA ASN A 82 -5.33 2.62 3.80
C ASN A 82 -5.25 1.12 3.44
N LEU A 83 -6.37 0.60 2.97
CA LEU A 83 -6.51 -0.77 2.51
C LEU A 83 -6.93 -0.78 1.05
N PHE A 84 -6.22 -1.57 0.25
CA PHE A 84 -6.49 -1.76 -1.17
C PHE A 84 -6.77 -3.24 -1.46
N HIS A 85 -7.79 -3.51 -2.26
CA HIS A 85 -8.11 -4.86 -2.72
C HIS A 85 -8.81 -4.84 -4.09
N GLY A 86 -8.51 -5.82 -4.93
CA GLY A 86 -9.21 -6.00 -6.19
C GLY A 86 -8.35 -6.71 -7.23
N HIS A 87 -9.01 -7.18 -8.30
CA HIS A 87 -8.39 -8.03 -9.30
C HIS A 87 -7.24 -7.34 -10.05
N ASP A 88 -7.42 -6.06 -10.39
CA ASP A 88 -6.45 -5.31 -11.19
C ASP A 88 -5.37 -4.61 -10.35
N LEU A 89 -5.37 -4.81 -9.02
CA LEU A 89 -4.46 -4.09 -8.12
C LEU A 89 -2.99 -4.40 -8.44
N ILE A 90 -2.61 -5.67 -8.52
CA ILE A 90 -1.20 -6.06 -8.72
C ILE A 90 -0.63 -5.51 -10.03
N PRO A 91 -1.27 -5.68 -11.20
CA PRO A 91 -0.79 -5.07 -12.45
C PRO A 91 -0.64 -3.55 -12.37
N GLN A 92 -1.59 -2.84 -11.74
CA GLN A 92 -1.51 -1.39 -11.57
C GLN A 92 -0.34 -0.98 -10.67
N LEU A 93 -0.09 -1.70 -9.57
CA LEU A 93 1.04 -1.47 -8.67
C LEU A 93 2.38 -1.68 -9.38
N MET A 94 2.55 -2.80 -10.08
CA MET A 94 3.78 -3.13 -10.79
C MET A 94 4.07 -2.11 -11.91
N ASN A 95 3.07 -1.79 -12.72
CA ASN A 95 3.20 -0.77 -13.77
C ASN A 95 3.59 0.60 -13.20
N SER A 96 3.02 0.98 -12.05
CA SER A 96 3.35 2.25 -11.39
C SER A 96 4.77 2.26 -10.82
N ASN A 97 5.24 1.13 -10.27
CA ASN A 97 6.58 1.00 -9.73
C ASN A 97 7.67 0.97 -10.82
N GLU A 98 7.34 0.51 -12.02
CA GLU A 98 8.25 0.50 -13.17
C GLU A 98 8.43 1.88 -13.83
N GLN A 99 7.61 2.87 -13.47
CA GLN A 99 7.70 4.21 -14.04
C GLN A 99 8.93 4.95 -13.50
N GLN A 100 9.80 5.35 -14.42
CA GLN A 100 11.06 6.00 -14.07
C GLN A 100 10.97 7.54 -13.98
N GLN A 101 9.87 8.14 -14.44
CA GLN A 101 9.69 9.59 -14.51
C GLN A 101 8.28 10.00 -14.13
N GLY A 102 8.19 11.13 -13.42
CA GLY A 102 6.94 11.72 -13.00
C GLY A 102 6.37 11.09 -11.74
N ALA A 103 5.08 11.31 -11.55
CA ALA A 103 4.33 10.73 -10.43
C ALA A 103 3.11 9.96 -10.92
N THR A 104 2.72 8.93 -10.18
CA THR A 104 1.47 8.21 -10.35
C THR A 104 0.68 8.24 -9.05
N VAL A 105 -0.56 8.67 -9.12
CA VAL A 105 -1.53 8.62 -8.01
C VAL A 105 -2.71 7.77 -8.41
N PHE A 106 -3.42 7.22 -7.43
CA PHE A 106 -4.60 6.39 -7.63
C PHE A 106 -5.85 7.17 -7.27
N ALA A 107 -6.87 7.13 -8.11
CA ALA A 107 -8.14 7.79 -7.87
C ALA A 107 -9.29 6.78 -7.81
N TYR A 108 -10.13 6.92 -6.78
CA TYR A 108 -11.27 6.04 -6.50
C TYR A 108 -12.56 6.85 -6.40
N PRO A 109 -13.68 6.39 -7.03
CA PRO A 109 -14.95 7.10 -6.95
C PRO A 109 -15.61 6.88 -5.58
N VAL A 110 -15.83 7.98 -4.85
CA VAL A 110 -16.45 7.98 -3.52
C VAL A 110 -17.78 8.74 -3.51
N SER A 111 -18.55 8.60 -2.44
CA SER A 111 -19.80 9.34 -2.21
C SER A 111 -19.60 10.66 -1.47
N ASP A 112 -18.46 10.83 -0.79
CA ASP A 112 -18.09 11.94 0.10
C ASP A 112 -16.71 12.54 -0.28
N PRO A 113 -16.54 13.00 -1.54
CA PRO A 113 -15.24 13.43 -2.06
C PRO A 113 -14.64 14.65 -1.33
N GLU A 114 -15.46 15.46 -0.67
CA GLU A 114 -15.03 16.64 0.10
C GLU A 114 -14.09 16.32 1.27
N ARG A 115 -13.96 15.05 1.63
CA ARG A 115 -13.05 14.59 2.70
C ARG A 115 -11.60 14.41 2.24
N TYR A 116 -11.37 14.37 0.95
CA TYR A 116 -10.12 13.92 0.32
C TYR A 116 -9.56 14.95 -0.66
N GLY A 117 -8.36 14.72 -1.13
CA GLY A 117 -7.88 15.35 -2.36
C GLY A 117 -8.73 14.87 -3.54
N VAL A 118 -9.24 15.78 -4.37
CA VAL A 118 -10.14 15.46 -5.48
C VAL A 118 -9.46 15.75 -6.81
N ALA A 119 -9.50 14.77 -7.73
CA ALA A 119 -9.02 14.92 -9.09
C ALA A 119 -10.16 15.29 -10.05
N GLU A 120 -9.96 16.35 -10.85
CA GLU A 120 -10.86 16.76 -11.94
C GLU A 120 -10.33 16.22 -13.27
N PHE A 121 -11.24 15.76 -14.13
CA PHE A 121 -10.90 15.19 -15.43
C PHE A 121 -11.66 15.91 -16.56
N ASP A 122 -11.03 15.99 -17.72
CA ASP A 122 -11.73 16.36 -18.96
C ASP A 122 -12.52 15.17 -19.56
N ALA A 123 -13.23 15.42 -20.65
CA ALA A 123 -14.03 14.40 -21.34
C ALA A 123 -13.18 13.26 -21.95
N GLN A 124 -11.87 13.44 -22.07
CA GLN A 124 -10.90 12.46 -22.55
C GLN A 124 -10.21 11.70 -21.42
N GLY A 125 -10.53 12.01 -20.14
CA GLY A 125 -9.97 11.40 -18.96
C GLY A 125 -8.60 11.95 -18.54
N LYS A 126 -8.18 13.10 -19.11
CA LYS A 126 -6.97 13.80 -18.68
C LYS A 126 -7.25 14.60 -17.40
N VAL A 127 -6.33 14.52 -16.44
CA VAL A 127 -6.42 15.32 -15.21
C VAL A 127 -6.25 16.79 -15.51
N LEU A 128 -7.19 17.61 -15.02
CA LEU A 128 -7.19 19.05 -15.15
C LEU A 128 -6.71 19.76 -13.89
N SER A 129 -7.17 19.30 -12.73
CA SER A 129 -6.80 19.90 -11.44
C SER A 129 -6.84 18.86 -10.32
N LEU A 130 -6.13 19.19 -9.24
CA LEU A 130 -6.19 18.52 -7.95
C LEU A 130 -6.54 19.56 -6.90
N GLU A 131 -7.47 19.25 -5.99
CA GLU A 131 -7.89 20.18 -4.93
C GLU A 131 -8.01 19.41 -3.60
N GLU A 132 -7.34 19.91 -2.56
CA GLU A 132 -7.37 19.30 -1.23
C GLU A 132 -8.66 19.67 -0.49
N LYS A 133 -9.45 18.68 -0.11
CA LYS A 133 -10.68 18.81 0.68
C LYS A 133 -11.59 19.95 0.22
N PRO A 134 -12.00 19.97 -1.07
CA PRO A 134 -12.77 21.08 -1.61
C PRO A 134 -14.16 21.16 -0.99
N THR A 135 -14.63 22.37 -0.67
CA THR A 135 -16.00 22.57 -0.21
C THR A 135 -17.04 22.21 -1.29
N HIS A 136 -16.66 22.37 -2.56
CA HIS A 136 -17.49 22.04 -3.73
C HIS A 136 -16.69 21.17 -4.70
N PRO A 137 -16.66 19.84 -4.49
CA PRO A 137 -15.87 18.93 -5.31
C PRO A 137 -16.27 18.97 -6.78
N LYS A 138 -15.31 19.08 -7.69
CA LYS A 138 -15.54 19.10 -9.13
C LYS A 138 -15.77 17.71 -9.73
N SER A 139 -15.43 16.69 -8.99
CA SER A 139 -15.65 15.30 -9.36
C SER A 139 -15.87 14.44 -8.10
N ARG A 140 -16.21 13.18 -8.31
CA ARG A 140 -16.32 12.18 -7.25
C ARG A 140 -15.05 11.36 -7.03
N TYR A 141 -13.96 11.66 -7.75
CA TYR A 141 -12.75 10.87 -7.70
C TYR A 141 -11.80 11.41 -6.62
N ALA A 142 -11.76 10.71 -5.49
CA ALA A 142 -10.81 10.96 -4.42
C ALA A 142 -9.44 10.39 -4.81
N VAL A 143 -8.38 11.15 -4.57
CA VAL A 143 -7.00 10.65 -4.62
C VAL A 143 -6.78 9.81 -3.37
N THR A 144 -6.41 8.55 -3.58
CA THR A 144 -6.20 7.61 -2.48
C THR A 144 -4.86 7.84 -1.79
N GLY A 145 -4.63 7.17 -0.66
CA GLY A 145 -3.36 7.24 0.07
C GLY A 145 -2.27 6.30 -0.49
N LEU A 146 -2.11 6.24 -1.81
CA LEU A 146 -1.07 5.48 -2.49
C LEU A 146 -0.49 6.28 -3.65
N TYR A 147 0.84 6.45 -3.64
CA TYR A 147 1.56 7.33 -4.52
C TYR A 147 2.87 6.70 -4.96
N PHE A 148 3.26 6.93 -6.22
CA PHE A 148 4.58 6.58 -6.76
C PHE A 148 5.21 7.84 -7.36
N TYR A 149 6.49 8.05 -7.08
CA TYR A 149 7.23 9.25 -7.49
C TYR A 149 8.60 8.88 -8.03
N ASP A 150 9.07 9.68 -8.97
CA ASP A 150 10.43 9.60 -9.46
C ASP A 150 11.44 10.13 -8.43
N HIS A 151 12.73 10.05 -8.79
CA HIS A 151 13.85 10.47 -7.96
C HIS A 151 13.86 11.97 -7.57
N THR A 152 13.02 12.81 -8.19
CA THR A 152 12.96 14.26 -7.90
C THR A 152 12.05 14.60 -6.72
N VAL A 153 11.35 13.62 -6.15
CA VAL A 153 10.31 13.83 -5.12
C VAL A 153 10.83 14.60 -3.89
N VAL A 154 12.04 14.30 -3.41
CA VAL A 154 12.62 14.98 -2.24
C VAL A 154 12.87 16.46 -2.52
N GLU A 155 13.39 16.79 -3.72
CA GLU A 155 13.63 18.18 -4.12
C GLU A 155 12.33 18.96 -4.28
N ARG A 156 11.27 18.31 -4.79
CA ARG A 156 9.94 18.91 -4.92
C ARG A 156 9.30 19.10 -3.55
N ALA A 157 9.39 18.11 -2.66
CA ALA A 157 8.86 18.22 -1.31
C ALA A 157 9.47 19.38 -0.51
N ARG A 158 10.75 19.71 -0.75
CA ARG A 158 11.41 20.90 -0.16
C ARG A 158 10.82 22.24 -0.61
N LYS A 159 10.07 22.25 -1.71
CA LYS A 159 9.44 23.46 -2.28
C LYS A 159 7.97 23.57 -1.92
N VAL A 160 7.39 22.57 -1.27
CA VAL A 160 6.01 22.62 -0.78
C VAL A 160 5.95 23.61 0.37
N GLU A 161 5.05 24.58 0.28
CA GLU A 161 4.80 25.55 1.34
C GLU A 161 3.65 25.06 2.25
N PRO A 162 3.68 25.37 3.55
CA PRO A 162 2.58 25.03 4.44
C PRO A 162 1.25 25.62 3.97
N SER A 163 0.22 24.80 3.92
CA SER A 163 -1.15 25.23 3.61
C SER A 163 -1.72 26.14 4.71
N PRO A 164 -2.91 26.74 4.53
CA PRO A 164 -3.60 27.47 5.59
C PRO A 164 -3.85 26.64 6.86
N ARG A 165 -3.77 25.31 6.77
CA ARG A 165 -3.84 24.37 7.91
C ARG A 165 -2.48 24.18 8.62
N GLY A 166 -1.40 24.73 8.06
CA GLY A 166 -0.04 24.57 8.56
C GLY A 166 0.62 23.25 8.12
N GLU A 167 0.02 22.52 7.17
CA GLU A 167 0.49 21.21 6.71
C GLU A 167 1.20 21.31 5.35
N LEU A 168 2.24 20.52 5.14
CA LEU A 168 2.87 20.27 3.84
C LEU A 168 2.00 19.24 3.08
N GLU A 169 1.10 19.76 2.26
CA GLU A 169 0.08 18.93 1.61
C GLU A 169 0.69 18.06 0.49
N ILE A 170 0.29 16.80 0.48
CA ILE A 170 0.64 15.89 -0.62
C ILE A 170 -0.02 16.32 -1.93
N THR A 171 -1.19 16.96 -1.85
CA THR A 171 -1.92 17.50 -3.01
C THR A 171 -1.12 18.58 -3.70
N ASP A 172 -0.40 19.45 -2.96
CA ASP A 172 0.44 20.50 -3.54
C ASP A 172 1.69 19.89 -4.22
N LEU A 173 2.28 18.85 -3.63
CA LEU A 173 3.35 18.08 -4.27
C LEU A 173 2.87 17.46 -5.60
N ASN A 174 1.70 16.84 -5.61
CA ASN A 174 1.09 16.26 -6.82
C ASN A 174 0.77 17.32 -7.86
N ALA A 175 0.33 18.51 -7.43
CA ALA A 175 0.04 19.65 -8.32
C ALA A 175 1.31 20.15 -9.04
N MET A 176 2.49 20.07 -8.41
CA MET A 176 3.75 20.38 -9.11
C MET A 176 3.99 19.44 -10.29
N TYR A 177 3.80 18.13 -10.11
CA TYR A 177 3.92 17.16 -11.19
C TYR A 177 2.85 17.36 -12.26
N LEU A 178 1.60 17.70 -11.87
CA LEU A 178 0.52 17.99 -12.80
C LEU A 178 0.83 19.20 -13.68
N ASN A 179 1.32 20.29 -13.09
CA ASN A 179 1.64 21.54 -13.80
C ASN A 179 2.78 21.35 -14.82
N GLU A 180 3.66 20.41 -14.59
CA GLU A 180 4.75 20.03 -15.51
C GLU A 180 4.33 18.94 -16.52
N GLY A 181 3.07 18.48 -16.48
CA GLY A 181 2.57 17.41 -17.34
C GLY A 181 3.16 16.03 -17.02
N GLN A 182 3.66 15.83 -15.80
CA GLN A 182 4.34 14.62 -15.33
C GLN A 182 3.51 13.83 -14.32
N LEU A 183 2.22 14.15 -14.10
CA LEU A 183 1.32 13.40 -13.24
C LEU A 183 0.49 12.42 -14.06
N ARG A 184 0.46 11.16 -13.64
CA ARG A 184 -0.48 10.13 -14.08
C ARG A 184 -1.49 9.86 -13.00
N VAL A 185 -2.72 9.53 -13.40
CA VAL A 185 -3.76 9.10 -12.47
C VAL A 185 -4.28 7.74 -12.94
N GLU A 186 -4.07 6.74 -12.11
CA GLU A 186 -4.63 5.40 -12.30
C GLU A 186 -6.03 5.35 -11.68
N LEU A 187 -7.04 5.06 -12.52
CA LEU A 187 -8.42 4.95 -12.06
C LEU A 187 -8.68 3.54 -11.52
N MET A 188 -9.06 3.48 -10.26
CA MET A 188 -9.52 2.23 -9.65
C MET A 188 -10.96 1.94 -10.08
N GLY A 189 -11.13 0.92 -10.92
CA GLY A 189 -12.40 0.55 -11.53
C GLY A 189 -13.35 -0.22 -10.61
N ARG A 190 -14.50 -0.61 -11.16
CA ARG A 190 -15.45 -1.50 -10.45
C ARG A 190 -14.78 -2.83 -10.11
N GLY A 191 -15.03 -3.34 -8.91
CA GLY A 191 -14.40 -4.54 -8.39
C GLY A 191 -13.12 -4.27 -7.60
N MET A 192 -12.60 -3.04 -7.66
CA MET A 192 -11.58 -2.54 -6.74
C MET A 192 -12.24 -2.00 -5.49
N ALA A 193 -11.56 -2.12 -4.37
CA ALA A 193 -11.93 -1.51 -3.10
C ALA A 193 -10.76 -0.72 -2.54
N TRP A 194 -11.05 0.51 -2.15
CA TRP A 194 -10.20 1.34 -1.32
C TRP A 194 -10.98 1.74 -0.08
N LEU A 195 -10.40 1.49 1.08
CA LEU A 195 -10.99 1.79 2.38
C LEU A 195 -9.95 2.55 3.20
N ASP A 196 -10.31 3.74 3.65
CA ASP A 196 -9.59 4.46 4.68
C ASP A 196 -10.14 4.03 6.04
N THR A 197 -9.30 3.79 7.02
CA THR A 197 -9.71 3.33 8.35
C THR A 197 -9.57 4.42 9.41
N GLY A 198 -9.62 5.69 9.00
CA GLY A 198 -9.39 6.85 9.86
C GLY A 198 -10.48 7.15 10.89
N THR A 199 -11.66 6.49 10.80
CA THR A 199 -12.76 6.62 11.78
C THR A 199 -13.17 5.26 12.34
N CYS A 200 -13.86 5.25 13.49
CA CYS A 200 -14.38 4.01 14.06
C CYS A 200 -15.33 3.28 13.10
N ASP A 201 -16.17 4.02 12.39
CA ASP A 201 -17.14 3.45 11.44
C ASP A 201 -16.42 2.86 10.22
N SER A 202 -15.50 3.61 9.60
CA SER A 202 -14.73 3.11 8.44
C SER A 202 -13.82 1.93 8.80
N LEU A 203 -13.27 1.91 10.03
CA LEU A 203 -12.52 0.76 10.55
C LEU A 203 -13.41 -0.50 10.68
N ASN A 204 -14.64 -0.33 11.16
CA ASN A 204 -15.60 -1.43 11.26
C ASN A 204 -16.06 -1.93 9.89
N ASP A 205 -16.30 -1.03 8.95
CA ASP A 205 -16.67 -1.36 7.58
C ASP A 205 -15.53 -2.13 6.88
N ALA A 206 -14.29 -1.68 7.02
CA ALA A 206 -13.12 -2.37 6.52
C ALA A 206 -12.98 -3.77 7.12
N ALA A 207 -13.18 -3.92 8.44
CA ALA A 207 -13.13 -5.23 9.11
C ALA A 207 -14.23 -6.17 8.62
N SER A 208 -15.44 -5.66 8.39
CA SER A 208 -16.57 -6.42 7.87
C SER A 208 -16.35 -6.86 6.41
N TYR A 209 -15.81 -5.98 5.59
CA TYR A 209 -15.45 -6.25 4.20
C TYR A 209 -14.40 -7.37 4.10
N ILE A 210 -13.29 -7.24 4.81
CA ILE A 210 -12.21 -8.24 4.84
C ILE A 210 -12.74 -9.58 5.35
N ARG A 211 -13.45 -9.58 6.46
CA ARG A 211 -14.06 -10.80 7.01
C ARG A 211 -14.91 -11.52 5.97
N THR A 212 -15.76 -10.80 5.25
CA THR A 212 -16.65 -11.38 4.25
C THR A 212 -15.86 -12.01 3.10
N LEU A 213 -14.86 -11.32 2.58
CA LEU A 213 -14.00 -11.83 1.51
C LEU A 213 -13.25 -13.09 1.95
N GLU A 214 -12.52 -13.02 3.06
CA GLU A 214 -11.71 -14.14 3.55
C GLU A 214 -12.54 -15.37 3.87
N HIS A 215 -13.74 -15.20 4.46
CA HIS A 215 -14.65 -16.31 4.72
C HIS A 215 -15.23 -16.95 3.45
N ARG A 216 -15.42 -16.17 2.39
CA ARG A 216 -15.99 -16.67 1.12
C ARG A 216 -14.95 -17.31 0.22
N GLN A 217 -13.74 -16.74 0.17
CA GLN A 217 -12.70 -17.18 -0.75
C GLN A 217 -11.73 -18.18 -0.11
N GLY A 218 -11.63 -18.21 1.23
CA GLY A 218 -10.62 -19.00 1.94
C GLY A 218 -9.20 -18.42 1.81
N LEU A 219 -9.05 -17.22 1.23
CA LEU A 219 -7.78 -16.54 1.02
C LEU A 219 -7.65 -15.34 1.95
N LYS A 220 -6.41 -14.99 2.32
CA LYS A 220 -6.13 -13.82 3.14
C LYS A 220 -5.93 -12.56 2.30
N VAL A 221 -6.37 -11.41 2.82
CA VAL A 221 -6.04 -10.09 2.29
C VAL A 221 -5.04 -9.42 3.22
N GLY A 222 -3.95 -8.89 2.67
CA GLY A 222 -2.91 -8.23 3.48
C GLY A 222 -2.15 -9.21 4.37
N CYS A 223 -1.60 -10.28 3.79
CA CYS A 223 -0.81 -11.31 4.44
C CYS A 223 0.66 -11.20 3.99
N PRO A 224 1.53 -10.52 4.74
CA PRO A 224 2.93 -10.32 4.34
C PRO A 224 3.68 -11.63 4.12
N GLU A 225 3.43 -12.67 4.92
CA GLU A 225 4.05 -13.98 4.79
C GLU A 225 3.71 -14.64 3.46
N GLU A 226 2.44 -14.57 3.05
CA GLU A 226 1.99 -15.10 1.77
C GLU A 226 2.62 -14.34 0.60
N VAL A 227 2.61 -12.99 0.66
CA VAL A 227 3.19 -12.16 -0.40
C VAL A 227 4.68 -12.45 -0.54
N ALA A 228 5.43 -12.46 0.57
CA ALA A 228 6.86 -12.76 0.57
C ALA A 228 7.16 -14.15 -0.02
N TRP A 229 6.36 -15.14 0.34
CA TRP A 229 6.53 -16.51 -0.15
C TRP A 229 6.19 -16.62 -1.65
N ARG A 230 5.08 -16.04 -2.11
CA ARG A 230 4.69 -16.05 -3.54
C ARG A 230 5.67 -15.27 -4.43
N GLN A 231 6.29 -14.22 -3.89
CA GLN A 231 7.35 -13.46 -4.55
C GLN A 231 8.71 -14.18 -4.53
N GLY A 232 8.81 -15.32 -3.83
CA GLY A 232 10.07 -16.06 -3.71
C GLY A 232 11.11 -15.37 -2.82
N TRP A 233 10.69 -14.43 -1.98
CA TRP A 233 11.59 -13.74 -1.03
C TRP A 233 11.92 -14.61 0.18
N ILE A 234 11.02 -15.53 0.53
CA ILE A 234 11.21 -16.56 1.55
C ILE A 234 10.84 -17.93 0.98
N ASP A 235 11.46 -18.98 1.48
CA ASP A 235 11.20 -20.37 1.10
C ASP A 235 10.13 -21.03 2.01
N ASN A 236 9.81 -22.30 1.68
CA ASN A 236 8.83 -23.09 2.45
C ASN A 236 9.25 -23.28 3.92
N GLU A 237 10.54 -23.42 4.18
CA GLU A 237 11.05 -23.60 5.53
C GLU A 237 10.85 -22.33 6.37
N GLN A 238 11.13 -21.17 5.79
CA GLN A 238 10.90 -19.89 6.46
C GLN A 238 9.41 -19.63 6.67
N LEU A 239 8.55 -19.88 5.67
CA LEU A 239 7.10 -19.76 5.83
C LEU A 239 6.57 -20.66 6.94
N ASN A 240 7.06 -21.91 7.02
CA ASN A 240 6.70 -22.82 8.10
C ASN A 240 7.15 -22.29 9.48
N ARG A 241 8.38 -21.74 9.59
CA ARG A 241 8.87 -21.12 10.83
C ARG A 241 7.96 -19.98 11.30
N LEU A 242 7.50 -19.13 10.38
CA LEU A 242 6.58 -18.02 10.67
C LEU A 242 5.19 -18.52 11.10
N ALA A 243 4.69 -19.59 10.48
CA ALA A 243 3.37 -20.14 10.77
C ALA A 243 3.29 -20.86 12.14
N GLN A 244 4.36 -21.54 12.59
CA GLN A 244 4.34 -22.38 13.80
C GLN A 244 3.89 -21.64 15.08
N PRO A 245 4.36 -20.41 15.40
CA PRO A 245 3.86 -19.67 16.57
C PRO A 245 2.36 -19.36 16.48
N LEU A 246 1.82 -19.26 15.26
CA LEU A 246 0.44 -18.87 14.96
C LEU A 246 -0.50 -20.04 14.71
N LYS A 247 -0.03 -21.29 14.75
CA LYS A 247 -0.78 -22.51 14.37
C LYS A 247 -2.11 -22.74 15.10
N LYS A 248 -2.33 -22.07 16.24
CA LYS A 248 -3.59 -22.14 16.99
C LYS A 248 -4.61 -21.09 16.54
N SER A 249 -4.23 -20.19 15.63
CA SER A 249 -5.10 -19.17 15.03
C SER A 249 -5.51 -19.58 13.62
N GLY A 250 -6.62 -19.04 13.14
CA GLY A 250 -7.02 -19.21 11.73
C GLY A 250 -6.00 -18.66 10.75
N TYR A 251 -5.22 -17.63 11.14
CA TYR A 251 -4.15 -17.08 10.33
C TYR A 251 -2.99 -18.07 10.14
N GLY A 252 -2.47 -18.65 11.22
CA GLY A 252 -1.40 -19.64 11.14
C GLY A 252 -1.84 -20.93 10.46
N THR A 253 -3.10 -21.38 10.66
CA THR A 253 -3.65 -22.53 9.94
C THR A 253 -3.65 -22.28 8.44
N TYR A 254 -4.03 -21.08 7.98
CA TYR A 254 -4.00 -20.69 6.57
C TYR A 254 -2.58 -20.82 5.98
N LEU A 255 -1.56 -20.28 6.66
CA LEU A 255 -0.17 -20.36 6.18
C LEU A 255 0.31 -21.81 6.04
N LEU A 256 -0.08 -22.69 6.96
CA LEU A 256 0.26 -24.11 6.88
C LEU A 256 -0.48 -24.83 5.74
N GLN A 257 -1.75 -24.52 5.51
CA GLN A 257 -2.53 -25.05 4.38
C GLN A 257 -1.91 -24.69 3.02
N MET A 258 -1.44 -23.46 2.85
CA MET A 258 -0.75 -23.04 1.62
C MET A 258 0.48 -23.91 1.32
N LEU A 259 1.25 -24.28 2.35
CA LEU A 259 2.40 -25.17 2.18
C LEU A 259 1.98 -26.58 1.74
N GLU A 260 0.91 -27.13 2.32
CA GLU A 260 0.37 -28.44 1.97
C GLU A 260 -0.14 -28.49 0.52
N GLU A 261 -0.86 -27.46 0.09
CA GLU A 261 -1.38 -27.33 -1.29
C GLU A 261 -0.23 -27.24 -2.30
N SER A 262 0.81 -26.44 -2.03
CA SER A 262 1.96 -26.30 -2.93
C SER A 262 2.73 -27.63 -3.11
N VAL A 263 2.84 -28.43 -2.08
CA VAL A 263 3.48 -29.75 -2.15
C VAL A 263 2.63 -30.74 -2.98
N SER A 264 1.30 -30.66 -2.80
CA SER A 264 0.36 -31.51 -3.56
C SER A 264 0.38 -31.19 -5.05
N ASP A 265 0.42 -29.92 -5.42
CA ASP A 265 0.49 -29.47 -6.82
C ASP A 265 1.80 -29.89 -7.50
N HIS A 266 2.93 -29.77 -6.79
CA HIS A 266 4.22 -30.27 -7.29
C HIS A 266 4.24 -31.79 -7.48
N ALA A 267 3.67 -32.56 -6.54
CA ALA A 267 3.56 -34.00 -6.64
C ALA A 267 2.65 -34.43 -7.81
N ALA A 268 1.52 -33.73 -8.02
CA ALA A 268 0.62 -34.00 -9.13
C ALA A 268 1.27 -33.71 -10.50
N LEU A 269 2.05 -32.62 -10.61
CA LEU A 269 2.81 -32.29 -11.81
C LEU A 269 3.92 -33.29 -12.10
N GLN A 270 4.67 -33.77 -11.11
CA GLN A 270 5.69 -34.81 -11.29
C GLN A 270 5.07 -36.14 -11.72
N THR A 271 3.97 -36.54 -11.09
CA THR A 271 3.27 -37.78 -11.46
C THR A 271 2.74 -37.74 -12.91
N SER A 272 2.26 -36.56 -13.38
CA SER A 272 1.79 -36.39 -14.76
C SER A 272 2.91 -36.43 -15.78
N LEU A 273 4.13 -36.02 -15.41
CA LEU A 273 5.31 -36.11 -16.29
C LEU A 273 5.87 -37.55 -16.37
N GLU A 274 5.81 -38.33 -15.28
CA GLU A 274 6.23 -39.73 -15.25
C GLU A 274 5.28 -40.67 -16.00
N VAL A 275 3.99 -40.34 -16.06
CA VAL A 275 2.98 -41.11 -16.83
C VAL A 275 3.06 -40.81 -18.34
N SER A 276 3.72 -39.70 -18.72
CA SER A 276 3.89 -39.29 -20.14
C SER A 276 5.23 -39.68 -20.74
N ALA A 277 6.09 -40.40 -20.01
CA ALA A 277 7.37 -40.94 -20.45
C ALA A 277 7.29 -42.48 -20.61
#